data_846fc53efad30cecae87d98d15b3d31e
#
_entry.id   846fc53efad30cecae87d98d15b3d31e
#
_cell.length_a   1.000
_cell.length_b   1.000
_cell.length_c   1.000
_cell.angle_alpha   90.00
_cell.angle_beta   90.00
_cell.angle_gamma   90.00
#
_symmetry.space_group_name_H-M   'P 1'
#
loop_
_entity.id
_entity.type
_entity.pdbx_description
1 polymer ?
#
loop_
_entity_poly.entity_id
_entity_poly.type
_entity_poly.pdbx_seq_one_letter_code
_entity_poly.pdbx_strand_id
1 'polypeptide(L)'
;MNDKVEAPKQRVSEGEFRHYVFGLSELRAEAGWLLKRAGYDLKPSKFIGLVEPDFRAKRKVGSSALELVGMVRENMDQALEALTKLAAIKAANRDVECALVLPPINEYLLIEWLTEEKGRWYFGTKDCKLMIWFCNPDNHTTICVVGSPADRELVKHFYMSQMSFDEYISVRHQDFIRDRILAEEEED
;
A
#
# COMPACT_ATOMS: atom_id res chain seq x y z
N MET A 1 -36.45 0.91 -5.34
CA MET A 1 -35.56 2.05 -5.17
C MET A 1 -34.25 1.68 -5.82
N ASN A 2 -33.98 2.26 -6.99
CA ASN A 2 -32.74 1.99 -7.75
C ASN A 2 -31.68 2.96 -7.24
N ASP A 3 -30.82 2.53 -6.37
CA ASP A 3 -29.57 3.23 -6.08
C ASP A 3 -28.66 3.11 -7.31
N LYS A 4 -28.72 4.12 -8.17
CA LYS A 4 -27.71 4.30 -9.20
C LYS A 4 -26.40 4.62 -8.47
N VAL A 5 -25.51 3.64 -8.44
CA VAL A 5 -24.10 3.88 -8.14
C VAL A 5 -23.59 4.83 -9.22
N GLU A 6 -23.38 6.08 -8.87
CA GLU A 6 -22.75 7.04 -9.79
C GLU A 6 -21.34 6.57 -10.09
N ALA A 7 -21.03 6.48 -11.38
CA ALA A 7 -19.67 6.16 -11.83
C ALA A 7 -18.70 7.23 -11.32
N PRO A 8 -17.49 6.85 -10.87
CA PRO A 8 -16.51 7.78 -10.33
C PRO A 8 -16.17 8.86 -11.36
N LYS A 9 -16.23 10.11 -10.91
CA LYS A 9 -15.94 11.26 -11.77
C LYS A 9 -14.44 11.27 -12.11
N GLN A 10 -14.10 10.90 -13.33
CA GLN A 10 -12.76 11.10 -13.87
C GLN A 10 -12.46 12.61 -13.93
N ARG A 11 -11.60 13.09 -13.06
CA ARG A 11 -10.95 14.40 -13.24
C ARG A 11 -9.71 14.21 -14.10
N VAL A 12 -9.79 14.63 -15.35
CA VAL A 12 -8.62 14.80 -16.21
C VAL A 12 -8.01 16.15 -15.84
N SER A 13 -6.86 16.16 -15.17
CA SER A 13 -6.04 17.37 -15.12
C SER A 13 -5.35 17.55 -16.47
N GLU A 14 -5.11 18.81 -16.89
CA GLU A 14 -4.44 19.18 -18.14
C GLU A 14 -2.95 18.74 -18.13
N GLY A 15 -2.73 17.48 -18.33
CA GLY A 15 -1.44 16.83 -18.43
C GLY A 15 -1.67 15.34 -18.36
N GLU A 16 -1.11 14.60 -19.25
CA GLU A 16 -1.26 13.20 -19.66
C GLU A 16 -1.50 12.11 -18.58
N PHE A 17 -1.88 12.44 -17.35
CA PHE A 17 -2.06 11.48 -16.27
C PHE A 17 -3.52 11.39 -15.84
N ARG A 18 -4.12 10.22 -16.02
CA ARG A 18 -5.43 9.91 -15.46
C ARG A 18 -5.26 9.67 -13.96
N HIS A 19 -5.76 10.59 -13.15
CA HIS A 19 -5.90 10.38 -11.72
C HIS A 19 -7.24 9.68 -11.44
N TYR A 20 -7.17 8.48 -10.89
CA TYR A 20 -8.34 7.84 -10.33
C TYR A 20 -8.65 8.48 -8.97
N VAL A 21 -9.86 8.98 -8.80
CA VAL A 21 -10.31 9.56 -7.55
C VAL A 21 -11.36 8.62 -6.95
N PHE A 22 -10.98 7.91 -5.93
CA PHE A 22 -11.88 7.06 -5.15
C PHE A 22 -11.99 7.60 -3.74
N GLY A 23 -13.19 7.53 -3.16
CA GLY A 23 -13.39 7.89 -1.76
C GLY A 23 -12.87 6.83 -0.78
N LEU A 24 -12.60 7.24 0.46
CA LEU A 24 -12.13 6.33 1.51
C LEU A 24 -13.04 5.11 1.71
N SER A 25 -14.36 5.30 1.59
CA SER A 25 -15.34 4.21 1.73
C SER A 25 -15.23 3.16 0.63
N GLU A 26 -14.96 3.59 -0.61
CA GLU A 26 -14.82 2.70 -1.76
C GLU A 26 -13.51 1.89 -1.65
N LEU A 27 -12.40 2.55 -1.35
CA LEU A 27 -11.10 1.89 -1.15
C LEU A 27 -11.13 0.91 0.04
N ARG A 28 -11.81 1.29 1.13
CA ARG A 28 -11.99 0.41 2.29
C ARG A 28 -12.86 -0.80 1.96
N ALA A 29 -13.92 -0.61 1.18
CA ALA A 29 -14.80 -1.67 0.73
C ALA A 29 -14.04 -2.65 -0.18
N GLU A 30 -13.20 -2.14 -1.09
CA GLU A 30 -12.37 -2.97 -1.98
C GLU A 30 -11.35 -3.80 -1.22
N ALA A 31 -10.60 -3.17 -0.29
CA ALA A 31 -9.67 -3.90 0.57
C ALA A 31 -10.40 -4.96 1.41
N GLY A 32 -11.59 -4.65 1.92
CA GLY A 32 -12.43 -5.60 2.64
C GLY A 32 -12.93 -6.75 1.77
N TRP A 33 -13.27 -6.48 0.52
CA TRP A 33 -13.68 -7.50 -0.45
C TRP A 33 -12.54 -8.46 -0.78
N LEU A 34 -11.33 -7.93 -1.05
CA LEU A 34 -10.12 -8.72 -1.24
C LEU A 34 -9.87 -9.66 -0.04
N LEU A 35 -9.90 -9.11 1.17
CA LEU A 35 -9.64 -9.86 2.40
C LEU A 35 -10.68 -10.97 2.64
N LYS A 36 -11.96 -10.69 2.39
CA LYS A 36 -13.02 -11.71 2.48
C LYS A 36 -12.81 -12.85 1.48
N ARG A 37 -12.41 -12.54 0.25
CA ARG A 37 -12.08 -13.57 -0.75
C ARG A 37 -10.91 -14.45 -0.32
N ALA A 38 -9.93 -13.87 0.36
CA ALA A 38 -8.80 -14.60 0.94
C ALA A 38 -9.14 -15.34 2.26
N GLY A 39 -10.42 -15.31 2.68
CA GLY A 39 -10.90 -16.03 3.86
C GLY A 39 -10.66 -15.31 5.19
N TYR A 40 -10.46 -13.99 5.15
CA TYR A 40 -10.37 -13.17 6.35
C TYR A 40 -11.75 -12.71 6.82
N ASP A 41 -11.95 -12.76 8.14
CA ASP A 41 -13.07 -12.11 8.81
C ASP A 41 -12.71 -10.67 9.17
N LEU A 42 -13.48 -9.71 8.67
CA LEU A 42 -13.33 -8.31 9.09
C LEU A 42 -13.80 -8.18 10.55
N LYS A 43 -13.02 -7.50 11.35
CA LYS A 43 -13.29 -7.26 12.77
C LYS A 43 -13.45 -5.76 13.02
N PRO A 44 -14.21 -5.40 14.07
CA PRO A 44 -14.23 -4.01 14.51
C PRO A 44 -12.81 -3.50 14.76
N SER A 45 -12.56 -2.27 14.38
CA SER A 45 -11.28 -1.62 14.64
C SER A 45 -11.10 -1.45 16.15
N LYS A 46 -9.88 -1.52 16.60
CA LYS A 46 -9.49 -1.24 17.97
C LYS A 46 -8.07 -0.70 18.00
N PHE A 47 -7.76 0.05 19.03
CA PHE A 47 -6.41 0.54 19.26
C PHE A 47 -5.39 -0.61 19.37
N ILE A 48 -4.25 -0.42 18.72
CA ILE A 48 -3.05 -1.23 18.89
C ILE A 48 -1.94 -0.23 19.28
N GLY A 49 -1.48 -0.32 20.52
CA GLY A 49 -0.72 0.76 21.10
C GLY A 49 -1.57 2.03 21.18
N LEU A 50 -1.07 3.12 20.59
CA LEU A 50 -1.76 4.43 20.57
C LEU A 50 -2.49 4.71 19.26
N VAL A 51 -2.53 3.75 18.33
CA VAL A 51 -3.08 3.95 16.98
C VAL A 51 -4.28 3.04 16.75
N GLU A 52 -5.35 3.60 16.23
CA GLU A 52 -6.48 2.85 15.71
C GLU A 52 -6.36 2.73 14.18
N PRO A 53 -6.27 1.50 13.62
CA PRO A 53 -6.26 1.29 12.19
C PRO A 53 -7.63 1.52 11.56
N ASP A 54 -7.69 1.83 10.25
CA ASP A 54 -8.95 2.01 9.53
C ASP A 54 -9.71 0.71 9.32
N PHE A 55 -9.00 -0.43 9.23
CA PHE A 55 -9.60 -1.76 9.21
C PHE A 55 -8.74 -2.79 9.92
N ARG A 56 -9.39 -3.88 10.30
CA ARG A 56 -8.77 -5.02 10.96
C ARG A 56 -9.39 -6.31 10.44
N ALA A 57 -8.56 -7.28 10.14
CA ALA A 57 -9.01 -8.57 9.62
C ALA A 57 -8.24 -9.71 10.28
N LYS A 58 -8.92 -10.86 10.46
CA LYS A 58 -8.32 -12.07 11.03
C LYS A 58 -8.67 -13.28 10.20
N ARG A 59 -7.71 -14.20 10.06
CA ARG A 59 -7.90 -15.49 9.43
C ARG A 59 -7.31 -16.59 10.31
N LYS A 60 -8.05 -17.68 10.49
CA LYS A 60 -7.53 -18.87 11.15
C LYS A 60 -6.75 -19.74 10.16
N VAL A 61 -5.55 -20.16 10.54
CA VAL A 61 -4.73 -21.10 9.78
C VAL A 61 -4.24 -22.18 10.74
N GLY A 62 -4.91 -23.33 10.70
CA GLY A 62 -4.68 -24.40 11.69
C GLY A 62 -5.00 -23.93 13.11
N SER A 63 -4.01 -24.04 14.00
CA SER A 63 -4.12 -23.58 15.40
C SER A 63 -3.77 -22.09 15.60
N SER A 64 -3.22 -21.43 14.57
CA SER A 64 -2.77 -20.04 14.62
C SER A 64 -3.82 -19.11 14.01
N ALA A 65 -3.72 -17.82 14.32
CA ALA A 65 -4.52 -16.77 13.71
C ALA A 65 -3.59 -15.72 13.09
N LEU A 66 -3.78 -15.46 11.81
CA LEU A 66 -3.17 -14.33 11.12
C LEU A 66 -4.02 -13.09 11.39
N GLU A 67 -3.38 -11.98 11.69
CA GLU A 67 -4.03 -10.70 11.88
C GLU A 67 -3.40 -9.67 10.95
N LEU A 68 -4.25 -8.97 10.21
CA LEU A 68 -3.87 -7.92 9.30
C LEU A 68 -4.67 -6.66 9.64
N VAL A 69 -3.98 -5.53 9.67
CA VAL A 69 -4.58 -4.21 9.87
C VAL A 69 -4.13 -3.27 8.76
N GLY A 70 -4.93 -2.26 8.48
CA GLY A 70 -4.54 -1.31 7.45
C GLY A 70 -5.06 0.07 7.69
N MET A 71 -4.43 0.99 6.97
CA MET A 71 -4.87 2.35 6.80
C MET A 71 -5.22 2.60 5.35
N VAL A 72 -6.25 3.41 5.11
CA VAL A 72 -6.75 3.76 3.78
C VAL A 72 -6.57 5.24 3.57
N ARG A 73 -5.98 5.64 2.44
CA ARG A 73 -5.78 7.04 2.07
C ARG A 73 -6.17 7.26 0.62
N GLU A 74 -6.73 8.43 0.35
CA GLU A 74 -7.20 8.80 -1.00
C GLU A 74 -6.07 9.31 -1.90
N ASN A 75 -4.94 9.70 -1.32
CA ASN A 75 -3.82 10.28 -2.04
C ASN A 75 -2.48 10.05 -1.33
N MET A 76 -1.40 10.37 -2.04
CA MET A 76 -0.03 10.22 -1.55
C MET A 76 0.33 11.19 -0.42
N ASP A 77 -0.27 12.38 -0.38
CA ASP A 77 0.08 13.41 0.63
C ASP A 77 -0.18 12.92 2.06
N GLN A 78 -1.14 12.00 2.20
CA GLN A 78 -1.50 11.39 3.48
C GLN A 78 -0.74 10.07 3.76
N ALA A 79 0.01 9.57 2.79
CA ALA A 79 0.64 8.24 2.87
C ALA A 79 1.71 8.18 3.97
N LEU A 80 2.52 9.23 4.11
CA LEU A 80 3.59 9.27 5.11
C LEU A 80 3.07 9.18 6.54
N GLU A 81 2.02 9.94 6.86
CA GLU A 81 1.38 9.87 8.17
C GLU A 81 0.83 8.47 8.44
N ALA A 82 0.18 7.86 7.45
CA ALA A 82 -0.36 6.53 7.55
C ALA A 82 0.74 5.46 7.74
N LEU A 83 1.84 5.53 6.98
CA LEU A 83 3.00 4.63 7.16
C LEU A 83 3.63 4.77 8.54
N THR A 84 3.76 6.00 9.06
CA THR A 84 4.27 6.25 10.40
C THR A 84 3.38 5.60 11.47
N LYS A 85 2.06 5.72 11.33
CA LYS A 85 1.09 5.09 12.22
C LYS A 85 1.16 3.55 12.13
N LEU A 86 1.26 2.99 10.92
CA LEU A 86 1.42 1.55 10.72
C LEU A 86 2.73 1.03 11.31
N ALA A 87 3.82 1.77 11.19
CA ALA A 87 5.08 1.43 11.84
C ALA A 87 4.96 1.40 13.37
N ALA A 88 4.22 2.35 13.96
CA ALA A 88 3.93 2.34 15.39
C ALA A 88 3.08 1.14 15.82
N ILE A 89 2.07 0.75 15.03
CA ILE A 89 1.30 -0.48 15.25
C ILE A 89 2.22 -1.71 15.19
N LYS A 90 3.09 -1.79 14.19
CA LYS A 90 4.03 -2.91 14.01
C LYS A 90 5.04 -3.01 15.16
N ALA A 91 5.49 -1.87 15.67
CA ALA A 91 6.37 -1.82 16.85
C ALA A 91 5.65 -2.31 18.12
N ALA A 92 4.39 -1.97 18.29
CA ALA A 92 3.56 -2.40 19.42
C ALA A 92 3.16 -3.89 19.34
N ASN A 93 3.01 -4.43 18.13
CA ASN A 93 2.66 -5.84 17.92
C ASN A 93 3.32 -6.37 16.63
N ARG A 94 4.43 -7.09 16.80
CA ARG A 94 5.24 -7.58 15.68
C ARG A 94 4.55 -8.65 14.82
N ASP A 95 3.56 -9.36 15.37
CA ASP A 95 2.88 -10.47 14.68
C ASP A 95 1.75 -9.98 13.75
N VAL A 96 1.34 -8.72 13.89
CA VAL A 96 0.32 -8.11 13.04
C VAL A 96 0.94 -7.70 11.69
N GLU A 97 0.32 -8.09 10.58
CA GLU A 97 0.64 -7.55 9.26
C GLU A 97 -0.01 -6.18 9.07
N CYS A 98 0.71 -5.28 8.41
CA CYS A 98 0.29 -3.90 8.23
C CYS A 98 0.31 -3.50 6.75
N ALA A 99 -0.79 -2.92 6.27
CA ALA A 99 -0.93 -2.48 4.89
C ALA A 99 -1.45 -1.03 4.79
N LEU A 100 -0.81 -0.23 3.94
CA LEU A 100 -1.36 1.02 3.46
C LEU A 100 -2.11 0.76 2.16
N VAL A 101 -3.38 1.17 2.11
CA VAL A 101 -4.24 1.07 0.92
C VAL A 101 -4.34 2.45 0.29
N LEU A 102 -4.02 2.52 -0.99
CA LEU A 102 -4.09 3.71 -1.83
C LEU A 102 -4.89 3.41 -3.10
N PRO A 103 -5.47 4.42 -3.77
CA PRO A 103 -5.97 4.26 -5.12
C PRO A 103 -4.82 3.96 -6.09
N PRO A 104 -5.10 3.48 -7.30
CA PRO A 104 -4.08 3.39 -8.34
C PRO A 104 -3.51 4.78 -8.62
N ILE A 105 -2.21 4.91 -8.43
CA ILE A 105 -1.45 6.13 -8.75
C ILE A 105 -0.43 5.81 -9.83
N ASN A 106 0.05 6.88 -10.47
CA ASN A 106 1.12 6.74 -11.45
C ASN A 106 2.35 6.13 -10.78
N GLU A 107 2.88 5.06 -11.36
CA GLU A 107 4.04 4.34 -10.86
C GLU A 107 5.27 5.25 -10.70
N TYR A 108 5.47 6.21 -11.62
CA TYR A 108 6.57 7.17 -11.53
C TYR A 108 6.47 8.06 -10.30
N LEU A 109 5.28 8.57 -9.98
CA LEU A 109 5.07 9.39 -8.78
C LEU A 109 5.33 8.59 -7.49
N LEU A 110 4.91 7.32 -7.46
CA LEU A 110 5.20 6.49 -6.31
C LEU A 110 6.70 6.21 -6.18
N ILE A 111 7.39 5.92 -7.30
CA ILE A 111 8.82 5.68 -7.30
C ILE A 111 9.56 6.93 -6.84
N GLU A 112 9.24 8.07 -7.41
CA GLU A 112 9.84 9.35 -7.03
C GLU A 112 9.68 9.59 -5.53
N TRP A 113 8.47 9.47 -5.01
CA TRP A 113 8.18 9.63 -3.59
C TRP A 113 8.92 8.64 -2.70
N LEU A 114 8.96 7.36 -3.05
CA LEU A 114 9.65 6.33 -2.26
C LEU A 114 11.17 6.47 -2.30
N THR A 115 11.72 7.06 -3.37
CA THR A 115 13.15 7.30 -3.53
C THR A 115 13.62 8.67 -3.04
N GLU A 116 12.70 9.57 -2.64
CA GLU A 116 13.04 10.81 -1.99
C GLU A 116 13.98 10.58 -0.79
N GLU A 117 14.80 11.57 -0.48
CA GLU A 117 15.79 11.49 0.59
C GLU A 117 16.64 10.21 0.55
N LYS A 118 17.10 9.81 -0.64
CA LYS A 118 17.95 8.62 -0.86
C LYS A 118 17.24 7.30 -0.57
N GLY A 119 15.96 7.20 -0.85
CA GLY A 119 15.16 6.00 -0.63
C GLY A 119 14.78 5.77 0.82
N ARG A 120 14.87 6.77 1.67
CA ARG A 120 14.58 6.68 3.09
C ARG A 120 13.21 6.06 3.37
N TRP A 121 12.20 6.46 2.60
CA TRP A 121 10.83 5.95 2.76
C TRP A 121 10.69 4.51 2.30
N TYR A 122 11.31 4.14 1.18
CA TYR A 122 11.31 2.77 0.68
C TYR A 122 11.96 1.81 1.68
N PHE A 123 13.18 2.11 2.11
CA PHE A 123 13.88 1.26 3.07
C PHE A 123 13.17 1.22 4.42
N GLY A 124 12.69 2.35 4.93
CA GLY A 124 11.93 2.39 6.17
C GLY A 124 10.65 1.54 6.12
N THR A 125 9.94 1.56 4.99
CA THR A 125 8.76 0.72 4.77
C THR A 125 9.13 -0.76 4.76
N LYS A 126 10.21 -1.15 4.09
CA LYS A 126 10.72 -2.54 4.06
C LYS A 126 11.25 -3.00 5.42
N ASP A 127 12.03 -2.19 6.10
CA ASP A 127 12.58 -2.51 7.43
C ASP A 127 11.48 -2.73 8.46
N CYS A 128 10.41 -1.93 8.39
CA CYS A 128 9.22 -2.12 9.21
C CYS A 128 8.31 -3.25 8.73
N LYS A 129 8.61 -3.90 7.59
CA LYS A 129 7.77 -4.94 6.96
C LYS A 129 6.34 -4.48 6.74
N LEU A 130 6.18 -3.26 6.24
CA LEU A 130 4.90 -2.71 5.85
C LEU A 130 4.61 -3.05 4.39
N MET A 131 3.33 -3.10 4.04
CA MET A 131 2.88 -3.29 2.66
C MET A 131 2.21 -2.01 2.15
N ILE A 132 2.31 -1.79 0.83
CA ILE A 132 1.53 -0.78 0.13
C ILE A 132 0.72 -1.46 -0.95
N TRP A 133 -0.59 -1.25 -0.93
CA TRP A 133 -1.55 -1.83 -1.86
C TRP A 133 -2.19 -0.72 -2.70
N PHE A 134 -2.25 -0.94 -4.01
CA PHE A 134 -3.09 -0.15 -4.91
C PHE A 134 -4.39 -0.90 -5.13
N CYS A 135 -5.49 -0.33 -4.68
CA CYS A 135 -6.82 -0.88 -4.84
C CYS A 135 -7.60 -0.08 -5.90
N ASN A 136 -8.11 -0.78 -6.90
CA ASN A 136 -8.97 -0.20 -7.93
C ASN A 136 -10.39 -0.78 -7.80
N PRO A 137 -11.33 -0.03 -7.20
CA PRO A 137 -12.72 -0.45 -7.03
C PRO A 137 -13.47 -0.67 -8.35
N ASP A 138 -13.09 0.01 -9.44
CA ASP A 138 -13.80 -0.07 -10.73
C ASP A 138 -13.70 -1.46 -11.38
N ASN A 139 -12.57 -2.12 -11.21
CA ASN A 139 -12.32 -3.41 -11.82
C ASN A 139 -11.99 -4.52 -10.80
N HIS A 140 -12.13 -4.23 -9.53
CA HIS A 140 -11.84 -5.15 -8.43
C HIS A 140 -10.42 -5.74 -8.49
N THR A 141 -9.44 -4.91 -8.81
CA THR A 141 -8.03 -5.32 -8.80
C THR A 141 -7.27 -4.65 -7.67
N THR A 142 -6.46 -5.44 -6.99
CA THR A 142 -5.54 -4.96 -5.98
C THR A 142 -4.14 -5.47 -6.30
N ILE A 143 -3.16 -4.59 -6.26
CA ILE A 143 -1.74 -4.89 -6.47
C ILE A 143 -1.00 -4.62 -5.16
N CYS A 144 -0.17 -5.54 -4.70
CA CYS A 144 0.77 -5.29 -3.63
C CYS A 144 2.06 -4.74 -4.25
N VAL A 145 2.24 -3.42 -4.19
CA VAL A 145 3.36 -2.73 -4.87
C VAL A 145 4.63 -2.70 -4.03
N VAL A 146 4.50 -2.73 -2.72
CA VAL A 146 5.64 -2.81 -1.78
C VAL A 146 5.34 -3.88 -0.75
N GLY A 147 6.34 -4.68 -0.43
CA GLY A 147 6.23 -5.78 0.52
C GLY A 147 5.49 -6.99 -0.05
N SER A 148 5.22 -7.94 0.80
CA SER A 148 4.43 -9.15 0.46
C SER A 148 3.76 -9.69 1.72
N PRO A 149 2.49 -10.11 1.64
CA PRO A 149 1.84 -10.80 2.75
C PRO A 149 2.53 -12.13 3.05
N ALA A 150 2.60 -12.49 4.32
CA ALA A 150 3.04 -13.83 4.73
C ALA A 150 1.99 -14.90 4.37
N ASP A 151 0.72 -14.51 4.28
CA ASP A 151 -0.37 -15.41 3.90
C ASP A 151 -0.41 -15.69 2.41
N ARG A 152 -0.04 -16.92 2.02
CA ARG A 152 -0.05 -17.37 0.62
C ARG A 152 -1.45 -17.35 -0.01
N GLU A 153 -2.52 -17.50 0.77
CA GLU A 153 -3.88 -17.40 0.23
C GLU A 153 -4.19 -15.96 -0.17
N LEU A 154 -3.79 -14.98 0.65
CA LEU A 154 -3.97 -13.58 0.30
C LEU A 154 -3.19 -13.21 -0.98
N VAL A 155 -1.96 -13.71 -1.11
CA VAL A 155 -1.12 -13.48 -2.31
C VAL A 155 -1.83 -13.89 -3.61
N LYS A 156 -2.59 -14.99 -3.60
CA LYS A 156 -3.31 -15.47 -4.80
C LYS A 156 -4.39 -14.51 -5.31
N HIS A 157 -4.84 -13.59 -4.48
CA HIS A 157 -5.90 -12.64 -4.82
C HIS A 157 -5.38 -11.29 -5.29
N PHE A 158 -4.06 -11.05 -5.20
CA PHE A 158 -3.45 -9.88 -5.82
C PHE A 158 -3.33 -10.06 -7.32
N TYR A 159 -3.54 -8.97 -8.05
CA TYR A 159 -3.23 -8.93 -9.45
C TYR A 159 -1.70 -8.93 -9.63
N MET A 160 -1.20 -9.90 -10.38
CA MET A 160 0.24 -10.02 -10.65
C MET A 160 0.60 -9.07 -11.80
N SER A 161 1.36 -8.03 -11.51
CA SER A 161 1.99 -7.25 -12.57
C SER A 161 3.17 -8.04 -13.17
N GLN A 162 3.49 -7.79 -14.43
CA GLN A 162 4.59 -8.49 -15.12
C GLN A 162 5.99 -8.11 -14.58
N MET A 163 6.08 -7.06 -13.79
CA MET A 163 7.34 -6.60 -13.19
C MET A 163 7.19 -6.53 -11.67
N SER A 164 8.12 -7.09 -10.96
CA SER A 164 8.24 -6.88 -9.52
C SER A 164 8.58 -5.41 -9.27
N PHE A 165 7.61 -4.67 -8.73
CA PHE A 165 7.77 -3.25 -8.42
C PHE A 165 8.93 -3.01 -7.43
N ASP A 166 9.15 -3.94 -6.51
CA ASP A 166 10.28 -3.96 -5.59
C ASP A 166 11.64 -4.03 -6.33
N GLU A 167 11.73 -4.83 -7.39
CA GLU A 167 12.96 -4.91 -8.20
C GLU A 167 13.21 -3.61 -8.94
N TYR A 168 12.17 -3.02 -9.54
CA TYR A 168 12.28 -1.77 -10.27
C TYR A 168 12.72 -0.60 -9.36
N ILE A 169 12.13 -0.46 -8.17
CA ILE A 169 12.53 0.55 -7.20
C ILE A 169 13.97 0.32 -6.73
N SER A 170 14.35 -0.94 -6.49
CA SER A 170 15.71 -1.27 -6.05
C SER A 170 16.76 -0.91 -7.09
N VAL A 171 16.47 -1.15 -8.38
CA VAL A 171 17.36 -0.77 -9.49
C VAL A 171 17.48 0.75 -9.59
N ARG A 172 16.36 1.48 -9.56
CA ARG A 172 16.38 2.94 -9.63
C ARG A 172 17.11 3.58 -8.47
N HIS A 173 16.98 3.02 -7.27
CA HIS A 173 17.73 3.51 -6.13
C HIS A 173 19.24 3.28 -6.27
N GLN A 174 19.65 2.12 -6.80
CA GLN A 174 21.07 1.86 -7.09
C GLN A 174 21.64 2.80 -8.14
N ASP A 175 20.87 3.08 -9.20
CA ASP A 175 21.26 4.06 -10.23
C ASP A 175 21.45 5.44 -9.62
N PHE A 176 20.53 5.88 -8.77
CA PHE A 176 20.62 7.17 -8.10
C PHE A 176 21.86 7.30 -7.21
N ILE A 177 22.20 6.24 -6.45
CA ILE A 177 23.42 6.23 -5.62
C ILE A 177 24.67 6.30 -6.51
N ARG A 178 24.70 5.50 -7.59
CA ARG A 178 25.83 5.49 -8.52
C ARG A 178 26.05 6.86 -9.18
N ASP A 179 24.99 7.47 -9.69
CA ASP A 179 25.05 8.77 -10.37
C ASP A 179 25.54 9.87 -9.42
N ARG A 180 25.18 9.77 -8.14
CA ARG A 180 25.64 10.70 -7.12
C ARG A 180 27.14 10.53 -6.79
N ILE A 181 27.61 9.28 -6.65
CA ILE A 181 29.03 9.01 -6.40
C ILE A 181 29.89 9.55 -7.55
N LEU A 182 29.42 9.33 -8.81
CA LEU A 182 30.13 9.85 -9.99
C LEU A 182 30.17 11.39 -10.02
N ALA A 183 29.07 12.06 -9.62
CA ALA A 183 29.05 13.51 -9.55
C ALA A 183 29.99 14.07 -8.47
N GLU A 184 30.10 13.41 -7.32
CA GLU A 184 31.02 13.78 -6.24
C GLU A 184 32.49 13.58 -6.66
N GLU A 185 32.81 12.56 -7.51
CA GLU A 185 34.15 12.32 -8.05
C GLU A 185 34.57 13.31 -9.16
N GLU A 186 33.59 13.95 -9.85
CA GLU A 186 33.88 14.97 -10.88
C GLU A 186 34.09 16.37 -10.27
N GLU A 187 33.72 16.60 -9.02
CA GLU A 187 33.89 17.87 -8.31
C GLU A 187 35.22 17.97 -7.54
N ASP A 188 35.96 16.89 -7.37
CA ASP A 188 37.29 16.81 -6.75
C ASP A 188 38.40 16.82 -7.80
#